data_20c0f0d9f1f02293a065b4f881565e3c
#
_entry.id   20c0f0d9f1f02293a065b4f881565e3c
#
_cell.length_a   1.000
_cell.length_b   1.000
_cell.length_c   1.000
_cell.angle_alpha   90.00
_cell.angle_beta   90.00
_cell.angle_gamma   90.00
#
_symmetry.space_group_name_H-M   'P 1'
#
loop_
_entity.id
_entity.type
_entity.pdbx_description
1 polymer ?
#
loop_
_entity_poly.entity_id
_entity_poly.type
_entity_poly.pdbx_seq_one_letter_code
_entity_poly.pdbx_strand_id
1 'polypeptide(L)'
;MKKTLSVVLCFVLCALGVILAFCFHGGATAEAASGANKVLFAMSVILAVGMLAAGVANLLPQKKATDVRNLAMAAIFAALCYVGCTYFKIPIPGSTSFFHFGNTFCVLGALFLGGFWGGMAGSIGMTISDLFNGYVVSAPRTFILKLCIGLIAGFVAHKIFRIADNKRDRKLPLPVATVISCVAGMAFNVVADPLLGYLYKMYIMGIPQDVASSLAKIATVATAVNAVVAVIAATVFYLALRPALTRAKLMPKL
;
A
#
# COMPACT_ATOMS: atom_id res chain seq x y z
N MET A 1 6.73 -10.27 -27.74
CA MET A 1 5.39 -9.88 -28.19
C MET A 1 4.26 -10.30 -27.23
N LYS A 2 4.10 -11.57 -26.85
CA LYS A 2 2.96 -11.99 -25.97
C LYS A 2 2.91 -11.29 -24.58
N LYS A 3 4.04 -11.04 -23.93
CA LYS A 3 4.09 -10.37 -22.62
C LYS A 3 3.71 -8.89 -22.69
N THR A 4 4.18 -8.18 -23.71
CA THR A 4 3.85 -6.75 -23.92
C THR A 4 2.38 -6.57 -24.22
N LEU A 5 1.78 -7.46 -25.01
CA LEU A 5 0.36 -7.45 -25.34
C LEU A 5 -0.51 -7.69 -24.08
N SER A 6 -0.12 -8.63 -23.22
CA SER A 6 -0.82 -8.91 -21.95
C SER A 6 -0.78 -7.71 -21.01
N VAL A 7 0.35 -7.02 -20.91
CA VAL A 7 0.50 -5.81 -20.08
C VAL A 7 -0.36 -4.67 -20.62
N VAL A 8 -0.30 -4.41 -21.94
CA VAL A 8 -1.15 -3.38 -22.59
C VAL A 8 -2.63 -3.69 -22.38
N LEU A 9 -3.04 -4.96 -22.54
CA LEU A 9 -4.40 -5.39 -22.33
C LEU A 9 -4.87 -5.14 -20.88
N CYS A 10 -4.03 -5.44 -19.88
CA CYS A 10 -4.33 -5.18 -18.47
C CYS A 10 -4.52 -3.68 -18.19
N PHE A 11 -3.68 -2.80 -18.77
CA PHE A 11 -3.82 -1.36 -18.60
C PHE A 11 -5.06 -0.80 -19.31
N VAL A 12 -5.36 -1.30 -20.52
CA VAL A 12 -6.58 -0.91 -21.27
C VAL A 12 -7.84 -1.34 -20.52
N LEU A 13 -7.88 -2.55 -20.00
CA LEU A 13 -9.02 -3.04 -19.21
C LEU A 13 -9.15 -2.31 -17.85
N CYS A 14 -8.03 -1.92 -17.24
CA CYS A 14 -8.03 -1.07 -16.06
C CYS A 14 -8.64 0.30 -16.36
N ALA A 15 -8.22 0.94 -17.45
CA ALA A 15 -8.77 2.23 -17.89
C ALA A 15 -10.26 2.14 -18.23
N LEU A 16 -10.67 1.08 -18.91
CA LEU A 16 -12.10 0.79 -19.20
C LEU A 16 -12.90 0.59 -17.91
N GLY A 17 -12.38 -0.13 -16.93
CA GLY A 17 -13.01 -0.32 -15.63
C GLY A 17 -13.20 0.99 -14.86
N VAL A 18 -12.24 1.89 -14.91
CA VAL A 18 -12.34 3.24 -14.33
C VAL A 18 -13.36 4.10 -15.07
N ILE A 19 -13.36 4.08 -16.41
CA ILE A 19 -14.33 4.81 -17.24
C ILE A 19 -15.76 4.31 -17.00
N LEU A 20 -15.96 3.01 -16.95
CA LEU A 20 -17.26 2.41 -16.64
C LEU A 20 -17.73 2.81 -15.22
N ALA A 21 -16.83 2.80 -14.24
CA ALA A 21 -17.14 3.27 -12.89
C ALA A 21 -17.62 4.73 -12.89
N PHE A 22 -16.97 5.61 -13.67
CA PHE A 22 -17.39 7.00 -13.82
C PHE A 22 -18.73 7.15 -14.54
N CYS A 23 -18.96 6.38 -15.61
CA CYS A 23 -20.22 6.41 -16.37
C CYS A 23 -21.41 5.94 -15.53
N PHE A 24 -21.24 4.91 -14.70
CA PHE A 24 -22.30 4.44 -13.79
C PHE A 24 -22.55 5.38 -12.62
N HIS A 25 -21.58 6.22 -12.25
CA HIS A 25 -21.75 7.20 -11.17
C HIS A 25 -22.47 8.47 -11.66
N GLY A 26 -22.33 8.85 -12.94
CA GLY A 26 -22.88 10.08 -13.53
C GLY A 26 -24.34 9.99 -14.02
N GLY A 27 -24.95 8.82 -14.02
CA GLY A 27 -26.25 8.58 -14.68
C GLY A 27 -27.46 8.32 -13.79
N ALA A 28 -27.33 8.33 -12.46
CA ALA A 28 -28.42 7.95 -11.56
C ALA A 28 -28.98 9.15 -10.78
N THR A 29 -30.19 9.55 -11.13
CA THR A 29 -31.05 10.38 -10.28
C THR A 29 -31.38 9.65 -8.97
N ALA A 30 -30.99 10.17 -8.00
CA ALA A 30 -30.70 10.16 -6.56
C ALA A 30 -31.29 9.11 -5.62
N GLU A 31 -32.31 8.34 -5.79
CA GLU A 31 -32.89 7.62 -4.63
C GLU A 31 -33.10 6.11 -4.72
N ALA A 32 -33.34 5.54 -5.89
CA ALA A 32 -33.63 4.11 -5.99
C ALA A 32 -32.46 3.21 -6.46
N ALA A 33 -31.37 3.80 -6.98
CA ALA A 33 -30.23 3.08 -7.55
C ALA A 33 -29.05 2.91 -6.56
N SER A 34 -29.21 3.32 -5.31
CA SER A 34 -28.10 3.56 -4.38
C SER A 34 -27.32 2.30 -3.97
N GLY A 35 -27.97 1.15 -3.81
CA GLY A 35 -27.29 -0.07 -3.34
C GLY A 35 -26.54 -0.83 -4.45
N ALA A 36 -27.23 -1.11 -5.57
CA ALA A 36 -26.65 -1.87 -6.66
C ALA A 36 -25.52 -1.12 -7.38
N ASN A 37 -25.65 0.21 -7.55
CA ASN A 37 -24.59 1.03 -8.16
C ASN A 37 -23.34 1.15 -7.28
N LYS A 38 -23.49 1.19 -5.96
CA LYS A 38 -22.36 1.17 -5.01
C LYS A 38 -21.61 -0.16 -5.07
N VAL A 39 -22.32 -1.29 -5.17
CA VAL A 39 -21.72 -2.61 -5.31
C VAL A 39 -21.02 -2.75 -6.66
N LEU A 40 -21.66 -2.34 -7.76
CA LEU A 40 -21.07 -2.38 -9.10
C LEU A 40 -19.83 -1.47 -9.20
N PHE A 41 -19.86 -0.30 -8.59
CA PHE A 41 -18.71 0.59 -8.50
C PHE A 41 -17.58 -0.05 -7.69
N ALA A 42 -17.87 -0.60 -6.51
CA ALA A 42 -16.87 -1.29 -5.71
C ALA A 42 -16.26 -2.49 -6.46
N MET A 43 -17.07 -3.28 -7.16
CA MET A 43 -16.59 -4.39 -7.98
C MET A 43 -15.72 -3.92 -9.16
N SER A 44 -16.09 -2.83 -9.84
CA SER A 44 -15.29 -2.28 -10.95
C SER A 44 -13.94 -1.74 -10.47
N VAL A 45 -13.89 -1.10 -9.29
CA VAL A 45 -12.65 -0.65 -8.66
C VAL A 45 -11.78 -1.84 -8.26
N ILE A 46 -12.36 -2.88 -7.63
CA ILE A 46 -11.63 -4.10 -7.28
C ILE A 46 -11.06 -4.77 -8.53
N LEU A 47 -11.84 -4.86 -9.60
CA LEU A 47 -11.41 -5.44 -10.87
C LEU A 47 -10.29 -4.61 -11.52
N ALA A 48 -10.41 -3.28 -11.55
CA ALA A 48 -9.39 -2.37 -12.07
C ALA A 48 -8.08 -2.49 -11.29
N VAL A 49 -8.16 -2.59 -9.96
CA VAL A 49 -6.99 -2.77 -9.08
C VAL A 49 -6.37 -4.14 -9.27
N GLY A 50 -7.16 -5.19 -9.37
CA GLY A 50 -6.67 -6.55 -9.66
C GLY A 50 -5.94 -6.61 -11.00
N MET A 51 -6.47 -5.94 -12.03
CA MET A 51 -5.83 -5.86 -13.34
C MET A 51 -4.58 -4.99 -13.35
N LEU A 52 -4.56 -3.87 -12.61
CA LEU A 52 -3.36 -3.06 -12.44
C LEU A 52 -2.26 -3.86 -11.73
N ALA A 53 -2.61 -4.57 -10.66
CA ALA A 53 -1.69 -5.44 -9.94
C ALA A 53 -1.16 -6.58 -10.82
N ALA A 54 -2.01 -7.20 -11.64
CA ALA A 54 -1.60 -8.22 -12.61
C ALA A 54 -0.71 -7.63 -13.71
N GLY A 55 -1.00 -6.43 -14.21
CA GLY A 55 -0.17 -5.72 -15.18
C GLY A 55 1.23 -5.42 -14.63
N VAL A 56 1.30 -4.88 -13.42
CA VAL A 56 2.55 -4.60 -12.70
C VAL A 56 3.31 -5.91 -12.40
N ALA A 57 2.62 -6.97 -11.98
CA ALA A 57 3.24 -8.29 -11.75
C ALA A 57 3.87 -8.88 -13.03
N ASN A 58 3.26 -8.64 -14.20
CA ASN A 58 3.82 -9.07 -15.49
C ASN A 58 5.01 -8.22 -15.96
N LEU A 59 5.13 -6.98 -15.51
CA LEU A 59 6.28 -6.11 -15.76
C LEU A 59 7.48 -6.47 -14.90
N LEU A 60 7.24 -7.07 -13.74
CA LEU A 60 8.30 -7.52 -12.86
C LEU A 60 9.01 -8.74 -13.47
N PRO A 61 10.36 -8.80 -13.43
CA PRO A 61 11.08 -9.97 -13.92
C PRO A 61 10.61 -11.20 -13.13
N GLN A 62 9.95 -12.10 -13.84
CA GLN A 62 9.49 -13.38 -13.31
C GLN A 62 10.73 -14.23 -12.99
N LYS A 63 11.25 -14.11 -11.77
CA LYS A 63 12.21 -15.08 -11.26
C LYS A 63 11.47 -16.38 -10.95
N LYS A 64 12.05 -17.48 -11.43
CA LYS A 64 11.62 -18.86 -11.20
C LYS A 64 11.09 -19.09 -9.78
N ALA A 65 9.98 -19.83 -9.72
CA ALA A 65 9.35 -20.40 -8.54
C ALA A 65 9.39 -19.52 -7.28
N THR A 66 8.22 -19.03 -6.86
CA THR A 66 8.07 -18.29 -5.60
C THR A 66 8.76 -19.09 -4.49
N ASP A 67 9.87 -18.58 -3.98
CA ASP A 67 10.57 -19.24 -2.88
C ASP A 67 9.58 -19.26 -1.70
N VAL A 68 9.26 -20.46 -1.22
CA VAL A 68 8.34 -20.69 -0.09
C VAL A 68 8.70 -19.79 1.09
N ARG A 69 9.99 -19.52 1.27
CA ARG A 69 10.49 -18.61 2.29
C ARG A 69 10.01 -17.16 2.07
N ASN A 70 10.03 -16.66 0.84
CA ASN A 70 9.55 -15.31 0.55
C ASN A 70 8.04 -15.21 0.82
N LEU A 71 7.29 -16.24 0.49
CA LEU A 71 5.86 -16.33 0.77
C LEU A 71 5.59 -16.37 2.29
N ALA A 72 6.31 -17.19 3.03
CA ALA A 72 6.20 -17.27 4.49
C ALA A 72 6.55 -15.93 5.17
N MET A 73 7.64 -15.29 4.73
CA MET A 73 8.00 -13.96 5.22
C MET A 73 6.94 -12.91 4.89
N ALA A 74 6.38 -12.93 3.67
CA ALA A 74 5.29 -12.01 3.30
C ALA A 74 4.04 -12.23 4.16
N ALA A 75 3.69 -13.47 4.48
CA ALA A 75 2.59 -13.79 5.39
C ALA A 75 2.84 -13.25 6.81
N ILE A 76 4.07 -13.38 7.33
CA ILE A 76 4.46 -12.81 8.62
C ILE A 76 4.32 -11.29 8.61
N PHE A 77 4.83 -10.61 7.57
CA PHE A 77 4.70 -9.16 7.47
C PHE A 77 3.24 -8.72 7.29
N ALA A 78 2.40 -9.49 6.58
CA ALA A 78 0.96 -9.21 6.50
C ALA A 78 0.29 -9.32 7.87
N ALA A 79 0.62 -10.34 8.64
CA ALA A 79 0.14 -10.50 10.02
C ALA A 79 0.60 -9.34 10.93
N LEU A 80 1.86 -8.92 10.83
CA LEU A 80 2.38 -7.77 11.58
C LEU A 80 1.68 -6.46 11.18
N CYS A 81 1.39 -6.25 9.89
CA CYS A 81 0.62 -5.10 9.42
C CYS A 81 -0.80 -5.12 9.99
N TYR A 82 -1.47 -6.28 9.99
CA TYR A 82 -2.78 -6.45 10.59
C TYR A 82 -2.77 -6.14 12.08
N VAL A 83 -1.86 -6.74 12.84
CA VAL A 83 -1.71 -6.52 14.29
C VAL A 83 -1.40 -5.06 14.59
N GLY A 84 -0.49 -4.45 13.83
CA GLY A 84 -0.11 -3.05 13.98
C GLY A 84 -1.23 -2.06 13.69
N CYS A 85 -2.20 -2.42 12.84
CA CYS A 85 -3.38 -1.61 12.56
C CYS A 85 -4.55 -1.89 13.47
N THR A 86 -4.70 -3.10 13.98
CA THR A 86 -5.86 -3.50 14.77
C THR A 86 -5.65 -3.26 16.26
N TYR A 87 -4.51 -3.68 16.78
CA TYR A 87 -4.23 -3.65 18.22
C TYR A 87 -3.39 -2.46 18.66
N PHE A 88 -2.50 -1.97 17.81
CA PHE A 88 -1.66 -0.80 18.10
C PHE A 88 -2.19 0.44 17.39
N LYS A 89 -3.48 0.77 17.61
CA LYS A 89 -4.12 1.95 17.06
C LYS A 89 -4.62 2.88 18.16
N ILE A 90 -4.45 4.18 17.95
CA ILE A 90 -4.99 5.24 18.78
C ILE A 90 -5.99 6.03 17.93
N PRO A 91 -7.30 5.97 18.22
CA PRO A 91 -8.30 6.69 17.45
C PRO A 91 -8.16 8.19 17.65
N ILE A 92 -8.39 8.95 16.58
CA ILE A 92 -8.45 10.42 16.64
C ILE A 92 -9.91 10.82 16.76
N PRO A 93 -10.31 11.49 17.86
CA PRO A 93 -11.69 11.91 18.07
C PRO A 93 -12.23 12.75 16.90
N GLY A 94 -13.48 12.52 16.53
CA GLY A 94 -14.14 13.23 15.43
C GLY A 94 -13.63 12.87 14.02
N SER A 95 -12.84 11.81 13.88
CA SER A 95 -12.25 11.41 12.61
C SER A 95 -12.32 9.89 12.40
N THR A 96 -12.19 9.48 11.14
CA THR A 96 -11.97 8.07 10.75
C THR A 96 -10.48 7.72 10.65
N SER A 97 -9.60 8.59 11.14
CA SER A 97 -8.15 8.42 11.09
C SER A 97 -7.61 7.90 12.41
N PHE A 98 -6.48 7.20 12.36
CA PHE A 98 -5.84 6.57 13.51
C PHE A 98 -4.33 6.79 13.47
N PHE A 99 -3.72 6.86 14.64
CA PHE A 99 -2.28 6.58 14.77
C PHE A 99 -2.11 5.07 14.88
N HIS A 100 -1.21 4.47 14.07
CA HIS A 100 -1.01 3.03 14.05
C HIS A 100 0.35 2.63 13.48
N PHE A 101 0.82 1.42 13.84
CA PHE A 101 2.12 0.89 13.39
C PHE A 101 2.07 0.12 12.06
N GLY A 102 0.91 -0.05 11.42
CA GLY A 102 0.78 -0.83 10.20
C GLY A 102 1.70 -0.35 9.06
N ASN A 103 1.84 0.96 8.86
CA ASN A 103 2.74 1.52 7.86
C ASN A 103 4.22 1.17 8.12
N THR A 104 4.63 1.08 9.38
CA THR A 104 5.98 0.65 9.78
C THR A 104 6.30 -0.73 9.24
N PHE A 105 5.39 -1.69 9.45
CA PHE A 105 5.58 -3.06 8.99
C PHE A 105 5.43 -3.21 7.47
N CYS A 106 4.61 -2.38 6.83
CA CYS A 106 4.50 -2.33 5.37
C CYS A 106 5.83 -1.90 4.73
N VAL A 107 6.41 -0.79 5.18
CA VAL A 107 7.69 -0.30 4.68
C VAL A 107 8.83 -1.26 5.05
N LEU A 108 8.84 -1.78 6.27
CA LEU A 108 9.82 -2.78 6.71
C LEU A 108 9.77 -4.05 5.84
N GLY A 109 8.57 -4.52 5.52
CA GLY A 109 8.36 -5.61 4.56
C GLY A 109 8.96 -5.30 3.18
N ALA A 110 8.78 -4.06 2.69
CA ALA A 110 9.35 -3.63 1.41
C ALA A 110 10.89 -3.57 1.44
N LEU A 111 11.50 -3.22 2.58
CA LEU A 111 12.95 -3.24 2.75
C LEU A 111 13.53 -4.67 2.76
N PHE A 112 12.83 -5.66 3.33
CA PHE A 112 13.30 -7.04 3.39
C PHE A 112 12.93 -7.85 2.15
N LEU A 113 11.69 -7.75 1.67
CA LEU A 113 11.12 -8.62 0.64
C LEU A 113 11.12 -7.98 -0.76
N GLY A 114 11.52 -6.71 -0.86
CA GLY A 114 11.36 -5.93 -2.07
C GLY A 114 9.96 -5.33 -2.21
N GLY A 115 9.82 -4.41 -3.17
CA GLY A 115 8.63 -3.57 -3.29
C GLY A 115 7.33 -4.34 -3.48
N PHE A 116 7.33 -5.37 -4.33
CA PHE A 116 6.12 -6.13 -4.64
C PHE A 116 5.63 -6.97 -3.44
N TRP A 117 6.49 -7.84 -2.90
CA TRP A 117 6.10 -8.72 -1.79
C TRP A 117 5.84 -7.95 -0.50
N GLY A 118 6.64 -6.92 -0.20
CA GLY A 118 6.41 -6.06 0.95
C GLY A 118 5.15 -5.20 0.80
N GLY A 119 4.90 -4.66 -0.41
CA GLY A 119 3.67 -3.92 -0.72
C GLY A 119 2.44 -4.82 -0.63
N MET A 120 2.48 -6.03 -1.17
CA MET A 120 1.38 -7.00 -1.08
C MET A 120 1.12 -7.41 0.37
N ALA A 121 2.15 -7.68 1.16
CA ALA A 121 2.00 -7.99 2.57
C ALA A 121 1.32 -6.85 3.34
N GLY A 122 1.78 -5.61 3.13
CA GLY A 122 1.15 -4.42 3.70
C GLY A 122 -0.30 -4.23 3.27
N SER A 123 -0.56 -4.38 1.97
CA SER A 123 -1.91 -4.25 1.40
C SER A 123 -2.88 -5.27 1.97
N ILE A 124 -2.50 -6.55 1.96
CA ILE A 124 -3.34 -7.63 2.46
C ILE A 124 -3.60 -7.45 3.96
N GLY A 125 -2.54 -7.26 4.77
CA GLY A 125 -2.68 -7.18 6.22
C GLY A 125 -3.54 -6.00 6.67
N MET A 126 -3.34 -4.81 6.06
CA MET A 126 -4.09 -3.61 6.44
C MET A 126 -5.51 -3.63 5.88
N THR A 127 -5.73 -4.20 4.69
CA THR A 127 -7.09 -4.39 4.14
C THR A 127 -7.90 -5.35 5.00
N ILE A 128 -7.31 -6.45 5.44
CA ILE A 128 -7.96 -7.38 6.39
C ILE A 128 -8.30 -6.64 7.69
N SER A 129 -7.39 -5.79 8.20
CA SER A 129 -7.68 -4.95 9.37
C SER A 129 -8.90 -4.05 9.14
N ASP A 130 -9.00 -3.39 7.98
CA ASP A 130 -10.14 -2.54 7.64
C ASP A 130 -11.46 -3.33 7.60
N LEU A 131 -11.44 -4.53 7.01
CA LEU A 131 -12.62 -5.39 6.93
C LEU A 131 -13.11 -5.79 8.34
N PHE A 132 -12.22 -6.23 9.22
CA PHE A 132 -12.58 -6.65 10.57
C PHE A 132 -12.92 -5.50 11.52
N ASN A 133 -12.45 -4.29 11.26
CA ASN A 133 -12.76 -3.11 12.05
C ASN A 133 -13.96 -2.29 11.52
N GLY A 134 -14.69 -2.79 10.53
CA GLY A 134 -15.89 -2.15 9.99
C GLY A 134 -15.63 -1.08 8.92
N TYR A 135 -14.41 -0.93 8.43
CA TYR A 135 -14.04 0.02 7.38
C TYR A 135 -14.11 -0.59 5.98
N VAL A 136 -15.09 -1.46 5.74
CA VAL A 136 -15.25 -2.25 4.49
C VAL A 136 -15.21 -1.34 3.25
N VAL A 137 -15.91 -0.19 3.31
CA VAL A 137 -15.98 0.76 2.21
C VAL A 137 -14.59 1.34 1.88
N SER A 138 -13.72 1.54 2.86
CA SER A 138 -12.36 2.08 2.66
C SER A 138 -11.32 1.03 2.26
N ALA A 139 -11.60 -0.24 2.44
CA ALA A 139 -10.65 -1.34 2.23
C ALA A 139 -10.01 -1.36 0.83
N PRO A 140 -10.73 -1.13 -0.29
CA PRO A 140 -10.11 -1.09 -1.63
C PRO A 140 -9.09 0.04 -1.77
N ARG A 141 -9.40 1.21 -1.23
CA ARG A 141 -8.47 2.35 -1.20
C ARG A 141 -7.21 2.02 -0.42
N THR A 142 -7.36 1.42 0.76
CA THR A 142 -6.25 0.99 1.61
C THR A 142 -5.34 0.02 0.86
N PHE A 143 -5.91 -0.98 0.19
CA PHE A 143 -5.14 -1.95 -0.58
C PHE A 143 -4.22 -1.26 -1.60
N ILE A 144 -4.76 -0.36 -2.43
CA ILE A 144 -4.00 0.35 -3.46
C ILE A 144 -2.89 1.20 -2.84
N LEU A 145 -3.24 2.01 -1.83
CA LEU A 145 -2.27 2.90 -1.19
C LEU A 145 -1.10 2.14 -0.59
N LYS A 146 -1.36 1.04 0.11
CA LYS A 146 -0.30 0.27 0.77
C LYS A 146 0.57 -0.48 -0.23
N LEU A 147 -0.01 -0.95 -1.33
CA LEU A 147 0.76 -1.51 -2.43
C LEU A 147 1.71 -0.47 -3.03
N CYS A 148 1.24 0.73 -3.31
CA CYS A 148 2.06 1.82 -3.84
C CYS A 148 3.18 2.22 -2.87
N ILE A 149 2.91 2.33 -1.56
CA ILE A 149 3.94 2.60 -0.55
C ILE A 149 5.06 1.56 -0.62
N GLY A 150 4.70 0.28 -0.61
CA GLY A 150 5.67 -0.81 -0.69
C GLY A 150 6.46 -0.81 -1.99
N LEU A 151 5.78 -0.58 -3.13
CA LEU A 151 6.44 -0.50 -4.44
C LEU A 151 7.45 0.65 -4.50
N ILE A 152 7.09 1.84 -4.05
CA ILE A 152 7.95 3.02 -4.05
C ILE A 152 9.14 2.82 -3.10
N ALA A 153 8.89 2.45 -1.84
CA ALA A 153 9.93 2.23 -0.86
C ALA A 153 10.91 1.13 -1.31
N GLY A 154 10.37 0.02 -1.81
CA GLY A 154 11.17 -1.09 -2.30
C GLY A 154 11.93 -0.78 -3.59
N PHE A 155 11.36 0.00 -4.51
CA PHE A 155 12.06 0.46 -5.72
C PHE A 155 13.26 1.34 -5.33
N VAL A 156 13.07 2.30 -4.46
CA VAL A 156 14.15 3.19 -4.00
C VAL A 156 15.22 2.37 -3.27
N ALA A 157 14.82 1.46 -2.38
CA ALA A 157 15.71 0.63 -1.60
C ALA A 157 16.56 -0.30 -2.49
N HIS A 158 15.94 -1.03 -3.40
CA HIS A 158 16.59 -2.15 -4.10
C HIS A 158 17.08 -1.81 -5.50
N LYS A 159 16.41 -0.89 -6.22
CA LYS A 159 16.83 -0.49 -7.58
C LYS A 159 17.74 0.73 -7.56
N ILE A 160 17.45 1.72 -6.70
CA ILE A 160 18.27 2.95 -6.64
C ILE A 160 19.48 2.74 -5.73
N PHE A 161 19.27 2.35 -4.47
CA PHE A 161 20.34 2.28 -3.46
C PHE A 161 20.95 0.89 -3.26
N ARG A 162 20.33 -0.16 -3.80
CA ARG A 162 20.83 -1.54 -3.73
C ARG A 162 21.19 -1.98 -2.31
N ILE A 163 20.28 -1.72 -1.35
CA ILE A 163 20.53 -2.00 0.07
C ILE A 163 20.76 -3.50 0.38
N ALA A 164 20.26 -4.39 -0.48
CA ALA A 164 20.45 -5.84 -0.36
C ALA A 164 21.86 -6.28 -0.75
N ASP A 165 22.56 -5.51 -1.59
CA ASP A 165 23.87 -5.85 -2.13
C ASP A 165 24.98 -5.72 -1.09
N ASN A 166 26.19 -6.19 -1.45
CA ASN A 166 27.39 -6.06 -0.62
C ASN A 166 27.75 -4.59 -0.37
N LYS A 167 28.49 -4.34 0.71
CA LYS A 167 28.86 -2.98 1.13
C LYS A 167 29.58 -2.19 0.00
N ARG A 168 30.35 -2.84 -0.86
CA ARG A 168 31.09 -2.22 -1.97
C ARG A 168 30.18 -1.72 -3.10
N ASP A 169 29.03 -2.38 -3.31
CA ASP A 169 28.15 -2.13 -4.45
C ASP A 169 27.02 -1.14 -4.12
N ARG A 170 26.94 -0.71 -2.86
CA ARG A 170 25.93 0.26 -2.39
C ARG A 170 26.36 1.68 -2.70
N LYS A 171 25.43 2.48 -3.21
CA LYS A 171 25.68 3.90 -3.53
C LYS A 171 25.83 4.80 -2.29
N LEU A 172 25.18 4.43 -1.19
CA LEU A 172 25.14 5.18 0.07
C LEU A 172 25.35 4.27 1.29
N PRO A 173 25.75 4.83 2.44
CA PRO A 173 25.74 4.11 3.72
C PRO A 173 24.37 3.51 3.99
N LEU A 174 24.33 2.27 4.49
CA LEU A 174 23.09 1.53 4.70
C LEU A 174 22.03 2.29 5.50
N PRO A 175 22.35 2.95 6.62
CA PRO A 175 21.35 3.70 7.38
C PRO A 175 20.71 4.82 6.55
N VAL A 176 21.52 5.59 5.83
CA VAL A 176 21.05 6.72 4.99
C VAL A 176 20.16 6.21 3.86
N ALA A 177 20.61 5.17 3.14
CA ALA A 177 19.82 4.56 2.08
C ALA A 177 18.48 4.00 2.58
N THR A 178 18.46 3.41 3.78
CA THR A 178 17.26 2.89 4.42
C THR A 178 16.29 4.02 4.77
N VAL A 179 16.77 5.08 5.42
CA VAL A 179 15.95 6.26 5.77
C VAL A 179 15.30 6.87 4.50
N ILE A 180 16.11 7.14 3.47
CA ILE A 180 15.61 7.75 2.23
C ILE A 180 14.55 6.85 1.58
N SER A 181 14.75 5.54 1.59
CA SER A 181 13.78 4.60 1.03
C SER A 181 12.45 4.61 1.81
N CYS A 182 12.50 4.65 3.13
CA CYS A 182 11.34 4.79 3.98
C CYS A 182 10.62 6.13 3.74
N VAL A 183 11.38 7.22 3.69
CA VAL A 183 10.86 8.57 3.42
C VAL A 183 10.15 8.63 2.08
N ALA A 184 10.71 8.03 1.02
CA ALA A 184 10.09 8.04 -0.31
C ALA A 184 8.70 7.39 -0.30
N GLY A 185 8.56 6.20 0.30
CA GLY A 185 7.25 5.52 0.41
C GLY A 185 6.27 6.29 1.30
N MET A 186 6.76 6.84 2.42
CA MET A 186 5.90 7.55 3.35
C MET A 186 5.53 8.97 2.90
N ALA A 187 6.40 9.68 2.16
CA ALA A 187 6.06 10.95 1.52
C ALA A 187 4.91 10.79 0.51
N PHE A 188 4.96 9.72 -0.30
CA PHE A 188 3.82 9.38 -1.16
C PHE A 188 2.54 9.18 -0.32
N ASN A 189 2.61 8.44 0.79
CA ASN A 189 1.44 8.20 1.63
C ASN A 189 0.87 9.49 2.24
N VAL A 190 1.71 10.41 2.69
CA VAL A 190 1.29 11.70 3.30
C VAL A 190 0.48 12.54 2.31
N VAL A 191 0.80 12.47 1.03
CA VAL A 191 0.08 13.19 -0.02
C VAL A 191 -1.13 12.39 -0.51
N ALA A 192 -0.93 11.12 -0.84
CA ALA A 192 -1.93 10.31 -1.52
C ALA A 192 -3.10 9.90 -0.61
N ASP A 193 -2.85 9.58 0.67
CA ASP A 193 -3.90 9.11 1.57
C ASP A 193 -4.97 10.17 1.88
N PRO A 194 -4.64 11.42 2.27
CA PRO A 194 -5.63 12.47 2.46
C PRO A 194 -6.35 12.84 1.16
N LEU A 195 -5.62 12.94 0.04
CA LEU A 195 -6.18 13.30 -1.25
C LEU A 195 -7.20 12.25 -1.74
N LEU A 196 -6.78 11.01 -1.81
CA LEU A 196 -7.66 9.91 -2.21
C LEU A 196 -8.78 9.68 -1.18
N GLY A 197 -8.51 9.92 0.10
CA GLY A 197 -9.50 9.87 1.15
C GLY A 197 -10.57 10.96 1.01
N TYR A 198 -10.18 12.17 0.63
CA TYR A 198 -11.10 13.26 0.32
C TYR A 198 -12.01 12.91 -0.86
N LEU A 199 -11.41 12.54 -1.99
CA LEU A 199 -12.16 12.17 -3.20
C LEU A 199 -13.10 10.97 -2.94
N TYR A 200 -12.62 9.97 -2.21
CA TYR A 200 -13.39 8.78 -1.87
C TYR A 200 -14.61 9.12 -1.01
N LYS A 201 -14.44 9.99 -0.01
CA LYS A 201 -15.54 10.45 0.85
C LYS A 201 -16.58 11.24 0.06
N MET A 202 -16.16 12.15 -0.81
CA MET A 202 -17.07 12.95 -1.62
C MET A 202 -17.82 12.10 -2.64
N TYR A 203 -17.10 11.37 -3.48
CA TYR A 203 -17.69 10.74 -4.67
C TYR A 203 -18.28 9.36 -4.40
N ILE A 204 -17.76 8.62 -3.41
CA ILE A 204 -18.19 7.25 -3.13
C ILE A 204 -19.10 7.18 -1.91
N MET A 205 -18.75 7.91 -0.85
CA MET A 205 -19.55 7.90 0.37
C MET A 205 -20.64 8.99 0.40
N GLY A 206 -20.63 9.93 -0.56
CA GLY A 206 -21.62 11.02 -0.64
C GLY A 206 -21.52 12.03 0.50
N ILE A 207 -20.34 12.17 1.13
CA ILE A 207 -20.13 13.11 2.24
C ILE A 207 -20.01 14.53 1.66
N PRO A 208 -20.68 15.55 2.24
CA PRO A 208 -20.57 16.94 1.81
C PRO A 208 -19.12 17.43 1.77
N GLN A 209 -18.82 18.33 0.83
CA GLN A 209 -17.45 18.78 0.53
C GLN A 209 -16.74 19.42 1.72
N ASP A 210 -17.43 20.24 2.49
CA ASP A 210 -16.93 20.92 3.69
C ASP A 210 -16.53 19.92 4.78
N VAL A 211 -17.36 18.91 5.02
CA VAL A 211 -17.07 17.81 5.96
C VAL A 211 -15.92 16.96 5.46
N ALA A 212 -15.94 16.57 4.17
CA ALA A 212 -14.87 15.77 3.56
C ALA A 212 -13.52 16.50 3.61
N SER A 213 -13.50 17.83 3.37
CA SER A 213 -12.29 18.65 3.46
C SER A 213 -11.74 18.74 4.87
N SER A 214 -12.62 18.90 5.87
CA SER A 214 -12.22 18.93 7.28
C SER A 214 -11.63 17.60 7.73
N LEU A 215 -12.25 16.48 7.35
CA LEU A 215 -11.72 15.13 7.61
C LEU A 215 -10.38 14.88 6.90
N ALA A 216 -10.18 15.44 5.70
CA ALA A 216 -8.92 15.33 4.97
C ALA A 216 -7.79 16.09 5.68
N LYS A 217 -8.04 17.26 6.23
CA LYS A 217 -7.05 18.01 7.03
C LYS A 217 -6.59 17.21 8.26
N ILE A 218 -7.54 16.61 9.00
CA ILE A 218 -7.21 15.74 10.13
C ILE A 218 -6.40 14.52 9.67
N ALA A 219 -6.82 13.90 8.56
CA ALA A 219 -6.10 12.76 7.98
C ALA A 219 -4.67 13.12 7.57
N THR A 220 -4.42 14.33 7.06
CA THR A 220 -3.08 14.79 6.70
C THR A 220 -2.16 14.81 7.92
N VAL A 221 -2.62 15.37 9.03
CA VAL A 221 -1.83 15.41 10.28
C VAL A 221 -1.57 13.99 10.79
N ALA A 222 -2.61 13.15 10.84
CA ALA A 222 -2.49 11.76 11.28
C ALA A 222 -1.49 10.97 10.43
N THR A 223 -1.59 11.14 9.10
CA THR A 223 -0.71 10.44 8.16
C THR A 223 0.72 10.93 8.25
N ALA A 224 0.95 12.23 8.47
CA ALA A 224 2.27 12.79 8.69
C ALA A 224 2.94 12.24 9.96
N VAL A 225 2.23 12.19 11.08
CA VAL A 225 2.72 11.59 12.32
C VAL A 225 3.03 10.11 12.13
N ASN A 226 2.11 9.35 11.52
CA ASN A 226 2.33 7.95 11.19
C ASN A 226 3.55 7.75 10.28
N ALA A 227 3.80 8.69 9.35
CA ALA A 227 4.95 8.64 8.46
C ALA A 227 6.27 8.79 9.23
N VAL A 228 6.35 9.76 10.12
CA VAL A 228 7.56 9.96 10.95
C VAL A 228 7.84 8.73 11.80
N VAL A 229 6.82 8.21 12.49
CA VAL A 229 6.95 6.99 13.31
C VAL A 229 7.38 5.80 12.44
N ALA A 230 6.78 5.63 11.27
CA ALA A 230 7.11 4.53 10.37
C ALA A 230 8.55 4.61 9.85
N VAL A 231 9.03 5.81 9.47
CA VAL A 231 10.42 6.00 9.02
C VAL A 231 11.42 5.65 10.11
N ILE A 232 11.21 6.15 11.33
CA ILE A 232 12.10 5.89 12.46
C ILE A 232 12.09 4.40 12.82
N ALA A 233 10.92 3.85 13.10
CA ALA A 233 10.78 2.48 13.57
C ALA A 233 11.20 1.45 12.51
N ALA A 234 10.80 1.62 11.24
CA ALA A 234 11.21 0.70 10.17
C ALA A 234 12.73 0.75 9.93
N THR A 235 13.35 1.93 10.02
CA THR A 235 14.80 2.05 9.90
C THR A 235 15.51 1.31 11.03
N VAL A 236 15.11 1.56 12.28
CA VAL A 236 15.70 0.91 13.46
C VAL A 236 15.54 -0.61 13.38
N PHE A 237 14.33 -1.09 13.10
CA PHE A 237 14.06 -2.53 12.97
C PHE A 237 14.84 -3.17 11.82
N TYR A 238 14.91 -2.50 10.67
CA TYR A 238 15.69 -3.02 9.54
C TYR A 238 17.18 -3.17 9.89
N LEU A 239 17.77 -2.14 10.47
CA LEU A 239 19.20 -2.16 10.84
C LEU A 239 19.50 -3.17 11.94
N ALA A 240 18.59 -3.34 12.91
CA ALA A 240 18.73 -4.30 13.99
C ALA A 240 18.54 -5.76 13.54
N LEU A 241 17.52 -6.03 12.72
CA LEU A 241 17.15 -7.39 12.30
C LEU A 241 18.03 -7.90 11.14
N ARG A 242 18.48 -7.02 10.26
CA ARG A 242 19.25 -7.41 9.08
C ARG A 242 20.47 -8.30 9.39
N PRO A 243 21.34 -7.97 10.36
CA PRO A 243 22.50 -8.82 10.69
C PRO A 243 22.08 -10.22 11.16
N ALA A 244 21.03 -10.31 11.99
CA ALA A 244 20.52 -11.58 12.50
C ALA A 244 19.96 -12.45 11.36
N LEU A 245 19.12 -11.88 10.50
CA LEU A 245 18.54 -12.59 9.33
C LEU A 245 19.61 -13.00 8.31
N THR A 246 20.65 -12.18 8.14
CA THR A 246 21.78 -12.54 7.27
C THR A 246 22.57 -13.72 7.81
N ARG A 247 22.89 -13.73 9.11
CA ARG A 247 23.58 -14.84 9.77
C ARG A 247 22.76 -16.13 9.73
N ALA A 248 21.45 -16.02 9.93
CA ALA A 248 20.52 -17.15 9.86
C ALA A 248 20.25 -17.62 8.41
N LYS A 249 20.85 -16.99 7.40
CA LYS A 249 20.60 -17.26 5.96
C LYS A 249 19.12 -17.12 5.59
N LEU A 250 18.37 -16.29 6.31
CA LEU A 250 16.95 -16.04 6.11
C LEU A 250 16.67 -14.81 5.24
N MET A 251 17.70 -14.05 4.83
CA MET A 251 17.50 -12.92 3.92
C MET A 251 16.96 -13.41 2.57
N PRO A 252 15.86 -12.81 2.10
CA PRO A 252 15.29 -13.11 0.78
C PRO A 252 16.29 -12.84 -0.33
N LYS A 253 16.27 -13.67 -1.37
CA LYS A 253 17.02 -13.41 -2.61
C LYS A 253 16.17 -12.47 -3.46
N LEU A 254 16.58 -11.22 -3.57
CA LEU A 254 15.93 -10.17 -4.36
C LEU A 254 16.48 -10.06 -5.78
#